data_e42b030b87de8c3c210fe8374bd16ff5
#
_entry.id   e42b030b87de8c3c210fe8374bd16ff5
#
_cell.length_a   1.000
_cell.length_b   1.000
_cell.length_c   1.000
_cell.angle_alpha   90.00
_cell.angle_beta   90.00
_cell.angle_gamma   90.00
#
_symmetry.space_group_name_H-M   'P 1'
#
loop_
_entity.id
_entity.type
_entity.pdbx_description
1 polymer ?
#
loop_
_entity_poly.entity_id
_entity_poly.type
_entity_poly.pdbx_seq_one_letter_code
_entity_poly.pdbx_strand_id
1 'polypeptide(L)'
;MRPDNSVSSQSSPSRLLRSLSTTQLAIIIFILGASIYALSPQGRPAFYDLTHGGEMTRVALSLAQRGTYADPYQALPTGPTAHTAPAYVFLYALIMKLFGIGAAGAITLWLLNIGFLAFQLALLPVLSKRLGLGVLPGVLAAAFGIVFQPYRVLPEWESLFTGALMVSLAALTLPYFDTPHEWQRSALLGFFWGIAILANPECVLLLCAWLIVAVVGYAPERMKRARRAMAVIALGAAMACLPWFIRNYERFDAVFFVRDNFGLELSVSNNSCAQPTLLGNLEAGCHQKTHPNANAVMAGKVFDEGEIRFNREELHQALVWISSNPRAFASLTRRRFVKFWFPYLNSLRYAIPAGILTIVSFAGLALMFRRNRRAAWLFASTLLVYPFVHYFVQFEARYRYPVFWATFLPAAYAILELVYWWRRTYRPDASGGNQQEELAPVSR
;
A
#
# COMPACT_ATOMS: atom_id res chain seq x y z
N MET A 1 22.76 35.45 -53.37
CA MET A 1 21.64 34.78 -52.67
C MET A 1 22.13 33.46 -52.12
N ARG A 2 22.33 33.34 -50.81
CA ARG A 2 22.63 32.11 -50.12
C ARG A 2 21.34 31.64 -49.47
N PRO A 3 20.95 30.38 -49.53
CA PRO A 3 19.77 29.91 -48.82
C PRO A 3 20.08 29.73 -47.33
N ASP A 4 19.23 30.34 -46.50
CA ASP A 4 19.22 30.23 -45.05
C ASP A 4 18.75 28.82 -44.65
N ASN A 5 19.66 28.01 -44.19
CA ASN A 5 19.34 26.72 -43.58
C ASN A 5 19.09 26.89 -42.08
N SER A 6 17.91 27.37 -41.72
CA SER A 6 17.40 27.26 -40.33
C SER A 6 16.95 25.81 -40.06
N VAL A 7 17.91 24.99 -39.63
CA VAL A 7 17.60 23.66 -39.09
C VAL A 7 16.89 23.85 -37.73
N SER A 8 15.58 23.68 -37.76
CA SER A 8 14.78 23.55 -36.53
C SER A 8 15.31 22.38 -35.72
N SER A 9 15.99 22.67 -34.62
CA SER A 9 16.44 21.67 -33.63
C SER A 9 15.22 21.03 -32.96
N GLN A 10 14.66 20.00 -33.58
CA GLN A 10 13.72 19.13 -32.90
C GLN A 10 14.46 18.44 -31.72
N SER A 11 14.26 18.93 -30.52
CA SER A 11 14.75 18.30 -29.30
C SER A 11 14.08 16.95 -29.15
N SER A 12 14.83 15.87 -29.35
CA SER A 12 14.29 14.52 -29.17
C SER A 12 13.82 14.35 -27.72
N PRO A 13 12.68 13.67 -27.45
CA PRO A 13 12.14 13.47 -26.12
C PRO A 13 13.16 12.87 -25.11
N SER A 14 14.14 12.13 -25.61
CA SER A 14 15.24 11.57 -24.82
C SER A 14 16.23 12.62 -24.29
N ARG A 15 16.42 13.75 -24.96
CA ARG A 15 17.29 14.85 -24.50
C ARG A 15 16.60 15.64 -23.39
N LEU A 16 15.31 15.92 -23.50
CA LEU A 16 14.51 16.60 -22.46
C LEU A 16 14.49 15.81 -21.14
N LEU A 17 14.28 14.50 -21.18
CA LEU A 17 14.30 13.64 -19.97
C LEU A 17 15.68 13.58 -19.31
N ARG A 18 16.78 13.74 -20.07
CA ARG A 18 18.16 13.77 -19.53
C ARG A 18 18.51 15.11 -18.89
N SER A 19 17.83 16.20 -19.23
CA SER A 19 18.09 17.54 -18.66
C SER A 19 17.33 17.79 -17.34
N LEU A 20 16.29 17.02 -17.04
CA LEU A 20 15.47 17.19 -15.84
C LEU A 20 16.09 16.50 -14.64
N SER A 21 16.13 17.20 -13.50
CA SER A 21 16.49 16.59 -12.21
C SER A 21 15.42 15.56 -11.77
N THR A 22 15.82 14.62 -10.93
CA THR A 22 14.89 13.62 -10.36
C THR A 22 13.73 14.30 -9.63
N THR A 23 13.98 15.43 -8.97
CA THR A 23 12.94 16.22 -8.28
C THR A 23 11.95 16.84 -9.27
N GLN A 24 12.42 17.41 -10.36
CA GLN A 24 11.54 17.98 -11.41
C GLN A 24 10.66 16.88 -12.03
N LEU A 25 11.23 15.70 -12.31
CA LEU A 25 10.45 14.56 -12.79
C LEU A 25 9.39 14.13 -11.78
N ALA A 26 9.72 14.06 -10.48
CA ALA A 26 8.77 13.74 -9.43
C ALA A 26 7.61 14.76 -9.37
N ILE A 27 7.90 16.06 -9.46
CA ILE A 27 6.88 17.12 -9.49
C ILE A 27 5.97 16.98 -10.73
N ILE A 28 6.55 16.76 -11.91
CA ILE A 28 5.77 16.56 -13.14
C ILE A 28 4.86 15.33 -13.02
N ILE A 29 5.37 14.22 -12.53
CA ILE A 29 4.60 12.99 -12.32
C ILE A 29 3.48 13.22 -11.30
N PHE A 30 3.75 13.96 -10.21
CA PHE A 30 2.74 14.32 -9.24
C PHE A 30 1.58 15.10 -9.88
N ILE A 31 1.90 16.17 -10.60
CA ILE A 31 0.90 17.03 -11.25
C ILE A 31 0.10 16.22 -12.29
N LEU A 32 0.78 15.48 -13.16
CA LEU A 32 0.13 14.66 -14.18
C LEU A 32 -0.75 13.57 -13.56
N GLY A 33 -0.23 12.86 -12.55
CA GLY A 33 -0.98 11.82 -11.85
C GLY A 33 -2.22 12.39 -11.17
N ALA A 34 -2.08 13.48 -10.41
CA ALA A 34 -3.19 14.14 -9.75
C ALA A 34 -4.24 14.62 -10.76
N SER A 35 -3.83 15.30 -11.84
CA SER A 35 -4.75 15.81 -12.85
C SER A 35 -5.50 14.70 -13.58
N ILE A 36 -4.79 13.65 -14.01
CA ILE A 36 -5.40 12.55 -14.76
C ILE A 36 -6.40 11.79 -13.88
N TYR A 37 -6.05 11.49 -12.61
CA TYR A 37 -6.98 10.84 -11.71
C TYR A 37 -8.15 11.74 -11.34
N ALA A 38 -7.97 13.04 -11.12
CA ALA A 38 -9.06 13.97 -10.87
C ALA A 38 -10.08 14.03 -12.01
N LEU A 39 -9.63 13.88 -13.25
CA LEU A 39 -10.47 13.96 -14.45
C LEU A 39 -11.01 12.58 -14.90
N SER A 40 -10.48 11.48 -14.37
CA SER A 40 -10.82 10.13 -14.79
C SER A 40 -12.05 9.57 -14.06
N PRO A 41 -12.74 8.56 -14.63
CA PRO A 41 -13.78 7.83 -13.92
C PRO A 41 -13.30 7.14 -12.65
N GLN A 42 -12.02 6.74 -12.59
CA GLN A 42 -11.42 6.07 -11.42
C GLN A 42 -11.20 7.03 -10.24
N GLY A 43 -11.09 8.32 -10.52
CA GLY A 43 -10.94 9.35 -9.51
C GLY A 43 -12.26 9.97 -9.05
N ARG A 44 -13.39 9.70 -9.70
CA ARG A 44 -14.67 10.32 -9.32
C ARG A 44 -15.02 9.98 -7.88
N PRO A 45 -15.43 10.97 -7.06
CA PRO A 45 -15.86 10.71 -5.70
C PRO A 45 -17.12 9.83 -5.72
N ALA A 46 -17.14 8.83 -4.84
CA ALA A 46 -18.32 7.97 -4.67
C ALA A 46 -19.47 8.72 -3.96
N PHE A 47 -19.13 9.72 -3.15
CA PHE A 47 -20.05 10.51 -2.33
C PHE A 47 -19.71 11.99 -2.41
N TYR A 48 -20.73 12.84 -2.33
CA TYR A 48 -20.60 14.30 -2.27
C TYR A 48 -20.77 14.86 -0.86
N ASP A 49 -20.97 13.98 0.13
CA ASP A 49 -20.98 14.30 1.56
C ASP A 49 -20.27 13.18 2.34
N LEU A 50 -19.90 13.47 3.59
CA LEU A 50 -19.18 12.54 4.46
C LEU A 50 -20.11 11.83 5.47
N THR A 51 -21.39 11.79 5.21
CA THR A 51 -22.37 11.04 6.03
C THR A 51 -22.54 9.60 5.56
N HIS A 52 -22.20 9.34 4.29
CA HIS A 52 -22.24 8.03 3.64
C HIS A 52 -20.84 7.40 3.62
N GLY A 53 -20.75 6.11 3.86
CA GLY A 53 -19.49 5.36 3.83
C GLY A 53 -19.52 4.16 4.77
N GLY A 54 -18.42 3.40 4.76
CA GLY A 54 -18.21 2.23 5.60
C GLY A 54 -17.87 2.56 7.06
N GLU A 55 -17.40 1.56 7.77
CA GLU A 55 -17.09 1.60 9.20
C GLU A 55 -16.14 2.75 9.57
N MET A 56 -15.12 2.98 8.76
CA MET A 56 -14.12 4.03 9.01
C MET A 56 -14.75 5.44 8.96
N THR A 57 -15.63 5.69 7.99
CA THR A 57 -16.36 6.96 7.88
C THR A 57 -17.24 7.20 9.12
N ARG A 58 -17.90 6.17 9.62
CA ARG A 58 -18.78 6.26 10.80
C ARG A 58 -18.01 6.57 12.06
N VAL A 59 -16.87 5.88 12.27
CA VAL A 59 -16.00 6.16 13.41
C VAL A 59 -15.43 7.57 13.31
N ALA A 60 -15.02 8.03 12.12
CA ALA A 60 -14.55 9.39 11.90
C ALA A 60 -15.64 10.44 12.18
N LEU A 61 -16.87 10.18 11.77
CA LEU A 61 -18.03 11.04 12.04
C LEU A 61 -18.34 11.11 13.55
N SER A 62 -18.36 9.96 14.25
CA SER A 62 -18.50 9.89 15.69
C SER A 62 -17.40 10.70 16.41
N LEU A 63 -16.17 10.56 15.97
CA LEU A 63 -15.03 11.28 16.53
C LEU A 63 -15.14 12.79 16.26
N ALA A 64 -15.52 13.19 15.05
CA ALA A 64 -15.64 14.59 14.68
C ALA A 64 -16.78 15.30 15.44
N GLN A 65 -17.93 14.66 15.59
CA GLN A 65 -19.14 15.26 16.17
C GLN A 65 -19.22 15.10 17.69
N ARG A 66 -18.82 13.94 18.22
CA ARG A 66 -19.01 13.57 19.63
C ARG A 66 -17.69 13.47 20.42
N GLY A 67 -16.54 13.53 19.75
CA GLY A 67 -15.22 13.33 20.36
C GLY A 67 -14.98 11.87 20.78
N THR A 68 -15.78 10.91 20.33
CA THR A 68 -15.69 9.51 20.70
C THR A 68 -15.31 8.63 19.52
N TYR A 69 -14.34 7.75 19.72
CA TYR A 69 -13.93 6.74 18.74
C TYR A 69 -14.84 5.52 18.89
N ALA A 70 -16.00 5.54 18.19
CA ALA A 70 -17.13 4.65 18.45
C ALA A 70 -18.01 4.43 17.21
N ASP A 71 -18.92 3.49 17.30
CA ASP A 71 -20.06 3.24 16.39
C ASP A 71 -19.65 2.95 14.93
N PRO A 72 -18.90 1.88 14.68
CA PRO A 72 -18.42 1.54 13.34
C PRO A 72 -19.53 1.07 12.41
N TYR A 73 -20.61 0.49 12.94
CA TYR A 73 -21.61 -0.22 12.13
C TYR A 73 -22.83 0.62 11.80
N GLN A 74 -23.38 0.38 10.60
CA GLN A 74 -24.56 1.09 10.12
C GLN A 74 -25.85 0.60 10.77
N ALA A 75 -25.93 -0.67 11.06
CA ALA A 75 -27.16 -1.29 11.52
C ALA A 75 -27.57 -0.84 12.93
N LEU A 76 -26.58 -0.59 13.82
CA LEU A 76 -26.81 -0.16 15.20
C LEU A 76 -25.56 0.51 15.76
N PRO A 77 -25.66 1.63 16.53
CA PRO A 77 -24.56 2.12 17.36
C PRO A 77 -24.12 1.10 18.40
N THR A 78 -22.84 0.75 18.41
CA THR A 78 -22.28 -0.30 19.30
C THR A 78 -21.31 0.22 20.36
N GLY A 79 -21.14 1.54 20.44
CA GLY A 79 -20.29 2.18 21.44
C GLY A 79 -18.81 2.21 21.03
N PRO A 80 -17.89 2.29 22.04
CA PRO A 80 -16.46 2.37 21.78
C PRO A 80 -15.95 1.23 20.90
N THR A 81 -15.03 1.52 19.98
CA THR A 81 -14.54 0.52 19.04
C THR A 81 -13.02 0.52 18.90
N ALA A 82 -12.46 -0.60 18.52
CA ALA A 82 -11.12 -0.79 17.96
C ALA A 82 -11.18 -1.50 16.60
N HIS A 83 -12.34 -1.50 15.95
CA HIS A 83 -12.57 -2.16 14.68
C HIS A 83 -11.71 -1.58 13.55
N THR A 84 -11.47 -0.27 13.54
CA THR A 84 -10.67 0.41 12.51
C THR A 84 -9.33 0.88 13.06
N ALA A 85 -8.30 0.99 12.18
CA ALA A 85 -7.00 1.54 12.53
C ALA A 85 -7.06 3.08 12.64
N PRO A 86 -6.40 3.70 13.66
CA PRO A 86 -6.73 5.07 14.05
C PRO A 86 -6.13 6.17 13.16
N ALA A 87 -4.94 6.00 12.57
CA ALA A 87 -4.23 7.13 11.96
C ALA A 87 -5.03 7.81 10.85
N TYR A 88 -5.65 7.03 9.96
CA TYR A 88 -6.47 7.60 8.89
C TYR A 88 -7.83 8.11 9.39
N VAL A 89 -8.42 7.44 10.39
CA VAL A 89 -9.67 7.90 11.02
C VAL A 89 -9.49 9.26 11.69
N PHE A 90 -8.38 9.49 12.38
CA PHE A 90 -8.07 10.82 12.96
C PHE A 90 -7.91 11.89 11.88
N LEU A 91 -7.23 11.58 10.78
CA LEU A 91 -7.10 12.48 9.63
C LEU A 91 -8.46 12.79 9.00
N TYR A 92 -9.30 11.78 8.84
CA TYR A 92 -10.64 11.91 8.29
C TYR A 92 -11.52 12.79 9.21
N ALA A 93 -11.54 12.50 10.51
CA ALA A 93 -12.28 13.29 11.50
C ALA A 93 -11.79 14.75 11.58
N LEU A 94 -10.48 14.99 11.44
CA LEU A 94 -9.92 16.33 11.37
C LEU A 94 -10.46 17.11 10.16
N ILE A 95 -10.53 16.47 8.99
CA ILE A 95 -11.11 17.09 7.78
C ILE A 95 -12.58 17.41 8.00
N MET A 96 -13.36 16.49 8.57
CA MET A 96 -14.77 16.74 8.92
C MET A 96 -14.92 17.91 9.88
N LYS A 97 -14.01 18.05 10.84
CA LYS A 97 -14.04 19.13 11.85
C LYS A 97 -13.68 20.49 11.26
N LEU A 98 -12.72 20.53 10.33
CA LEU A 98 -12.21 21.77 9.72
C LEU A 98 -13.07 22.25 8.54
N PHE A 99 -13.59 21.34 7.72
CA PHE A 99 -14.27 21.64 6.46
C PHE A 99 -15.75 21.20 6.45
N GLY A 100 -16.22 20.62 7.56
CA GLY A 100 -17.57 20.10 7.68
C GLY A 100 -17.77 18.73 7.01
N ILE A 101 -18.99 18.19 7.18
CA ILE A 101 -19.40 16.88 6.67
C ILE A 101 -20.03 16.91 5.27
N GLY A 102 -20.29 18.11 4.75
CA GLY A 102 -20.85 18.32 3.41
C GLY A 102 -19.80 18.34 2.30
N ALA A 103 -20.15 18.97 1.19
CA ALA A 103 -19.34 18.98 -0.03
C ALA A 103 -17.90 19.49 0.15
N ALA A 104 -17.67 20.51 0.99
CA ALA A 104 -16.31 21.03 1.23
C ALA A 104 -15.40 19.98 1.87
N GLY A 105 -15.86 19.29 2.91
CA GLY A 105 -15.12 18.19 3.53
C GLY A 105 -14.91 17.02 2.56
N ALA A 106 -15.94 16.64 1.80
CA ALA A 106 -15.85 15.55 0.82
C ALA A 106 -14.83 15.86 -0.29
N ILE A 107 -14.85 17.07 -0.84
CA ILE A 107 -13.87 17.51 -1.86
C ILE A 107 -12.46 17.53 -1.27
N THR A 108 -12.29 18.05 -0.05
CA THR A 108 -10.97 18.11 0.61
C THR A 108 -10.39 16.70 0.80
N LEU A 109 -11.20 15.78 1.33
CA LEU A 109 -10.76 14.39 1.52
C LEU A 109 -10.45 13.69 0.21
N TRP A 110 -11.26 13.92 -0.81
CA TRP A 110 -11.04 13.41 -2.16
C TRP A 110 -9.74 13.93 -2.77
N LEU A 111 -9.47 15.24 -2.72
CA LEU A 111 -8.23 15.83 -3.20
C LEU A 111 -7.01 15.29 -2.45
N LEU A 112 -7.12 15.09 -1.13
CA LEU A 112 -6.06 14.52 -0.31
C LEU A 112 -5.73 13.08 -0.76
N ASN A 113 -6.74 12.27 -1.04
CA ASN A 113 -6.51 10.90 -1.51
C ASN A 113 -5.92 10.85 -2.91
N ILE A 114 -6.30 11.74 -3.82
CA ILE A 114 -5.62 11.94 -5.11
C ILE A 114 -4.17 12.34 -4.87
N GLY A 115 -3.92 13.23 -3.91
CA GLY A 115 -2.57 13.63 -3.50
C GLY A 115 -1.72 12.45 -3.02
N PHE A 116 -2.25 11.57 -2.17
CA PHE A 116 -1.55 10.36 -1.72
C PHE A 116 -1.22 9.42 -2.88
N LEU A 117 -2.15 9.23 -3.80
CA LEU A 117 -1.92 8.42 -4.99
C LEU A 117 -0.85 9.03 -5.91
N ALA A 118 -0.97 10.31 -6.23
CA ALA A 118 0.00 11.02 -7.07
C ALA A 118 1.39 11.05 -6.43
N PHE A 119 1.46 11.19 -5.11
CA PHE A 119 2.70 11.15 -4.35
C PHE A 119 3.38 9.78 -4.40
N GLN A 120 2.63 8.67 -4.30
CA GLN A 120 3.19 7.33 -4.50
C GLN A 120 3.89 7.21 -5.84
N LEU A 121 3.23 7.66 -6.92
CA LEU A 121 3.77 7.59 -8.27
C LEU A 121 4.98 8.52 -8.46
N ALA A 122 4.93 9.71 -7.87
CA ALA A 122 6.01 10.70 -7.93
C ALA A 122 7.30 10.23 -7.23
N LEU A 123 7.19 9.39 -6.21
CA LEU A 123 8.36 8.84 -5.51
C LEU A 123 9.07 7.73 -6.28
N LEU A 124 8.46 7.11 -7.29
CA LEU A 124 9.06 5.97 -8.00
C LEU A 124 10.38 6.29 -8.70
N PRO A 125 10.58 7.45 -9.39
CA PRO A 125 11.89 7.81 -9.93
C PRO A 125 12.96 7.98 -8.84
N VAL A 126 12.59 8.55 -7.69
CA VAL A 126 13.49 8.73 -6.55
C VAL A 126 13.90 7.37 -5.97
N LEU A 127 12.93 6.48 -5.76
CA LEU A 127 13.15 5.13 -5.27
C LEU A 127 14.04 4.33 -6.24
N SER A 128 13.72 4.36 -7.53
CA SER A 128 14.48 3.68 -8.59
C SER A 128 15.94 4.13 -8.63
N LYS A 129 16.20 5.44 -8.53
CA LYS A 129 17.55 5.99 -8.45
C LYS A 129 18.29 5.50 -7.19
N ARG A 130 17.65 5.52 -6.04
CA ARG A 130 18.24 5.02 -4.77
C ARG A 130 18.56 3.53 -4.79
N LEU A 131 17.80 2.75 -5.56
CA LEU A 131 18.06 1.33 -5.80
C LEU A 131 19.23 1.06 -6.77
N GLY A 132 19.83 2.11 -7.36
CA GLY A 132 20.87 1.96 -8.38
C GLY A 132 20.35 1.45 -9.72
N LEU A 133 19.03 1.50 -9.96
CA LEU A 133 18.41 1.08 -11.23
C LEU A 133 18.36 2.22 -12.27
N GLY A 134 18.78 3.43 -11.88
CA GLY A 134 18.60 4.64 -12.69
C GLY A 134 17.20 5.27 -12.50
N VAL A 135 16.95 6.40 -13.15
CA VAL A 135 15.69 7.15 -13.01
C VAL A 135 14.59 6.60 -13.92
N LEU A 136 14.96 6.11 -15.11
CA LEU A 136 14.03 5.72 -16.16
C LEU A 136 13.06 4.58 -15.77
N PRO A 137 13.49 3.50 -15.06
CA PRO A 137 12.54 2.49 -14.57
C PRO A 137 11.48 3.08 -13.64
N GLY A 138 11.83 4.05 -12.81
CA GLY A 138 10.89 4.74 -11.93
C GLY A 138 9.88 5.60 -12.69
N VAL A 139 10.31 6.31 -13.75
CA VAL A 139 9.42 7.08 -14.62
C VAL A 139 8.45 6.15 -15.34
N LEU A 140 8.94 5.04 -15.91
CA LEU A 140 8.09 4.05 -16.58
C LEU A 140 7.11 3.38 -15.61
N ALA A 141 7.55 3.07 -14.39
CA ALA A 141 6.69 2.54 -13.34
C ALA A 141 5.56 3.51 -12.95
N ALA A 142 5.86 4.81 -12.84
CA ALA A 142 4.87 5.84 -12.61
C ALA A 142 3.88 5.95 -13.79
N ALA A 143 4.38 5.88 -15.03
CA ALA A 143 3.55 5.87 -16.23
C ALA A 143 2.57 4.69 -16.23
N PHE A 144 2.94 3.51 -15.74
CA PHE A 144 2.00 2.38 -15.59
C PHE A 144 0.83 2.73 -14.66
N GLY A 145 1.11 3.37 -13.52
CA GLY A 145 0.07 3.80 -12.59
C GLY A 145 -0.86 4.86 -13.19
N ILE A 146 -0.33 5.76 -14.01
CA ILE A 146 -1.10 6.84 -14.65
C ILE A 146 -1.92 6.32 -15.83
N VAL A 147 -1.32 5.53 -16.73
CA VAL A 147 -1.95 5.10 -17.99
C VAL A 147 -2.97 3.98 -17.75
N PHE A 148 -2.61 2.98 -16.97
CA PHE A 148 -3.48 1.83 -16.72
C PHE A 148 -4.50 2.07 -15.60
N GLN A 149 -4.32 3.12 -14.78
CA GLN A 149 -5.23 3.53 -13.72
C GLN A 149 -5.77 2.37 -12.86
N PRO A 150 -4.91 1.52 -12.28
CA PRO A 150 -5.37 0.37 -11.52
C PRO A 150 -5.93 0.73 -10.15
N TYR A 151 -5.73 1.98 -9.71
CA TYR A 151 -6.27 2.51 -8.46
C TYR A 151 -7.66 3.09 -8.68
N ARG A 152 -8.52 2.92 -7.70
CA ARG A 152 -9.75 3.70 -7.54
C ARG A 152 -9.59 4.60 -6.34
N VAL A 153 -9.99 5.86 -6.47
CA VAL A 153 -9.96 6.78 -5.34
C VAL A 153 -11.17 6.49 -4.45
N LEU A 154 -10.89 5.91 -3.29
CA LEU A 154 -11.87 5.52 -2.28
C LEU A 154 -11.55 6.28 -0.98
N PRO A 155 -12.05 7.52 -0.83
CA PRO A 155 -11.68 8.40 0.27
C PRO A 155 -12.07 7.86 1.66
N GLU A 156 -13.02 6.96 1.70
CA GLU A 156 -13.49 6.29 2.91
C GLU A 156 -12.51 5.24 3.47
N TRP A 157 -11.40 4.93 2.75
CA TRP A 157 -10.44 3.90 3.14
C TRP A 157 -8.99 4.38 3.15
N GLU A 158 -8.18 3.81 4.03
CA GLU A 158 -6.77 4.15 4.27
C GLU A 158 -5.79 3.71 3.19
N SER A 159 -6.23 2.95 2.19
CA SER A 159 -5.33 2.21 1.29
C SER A 159 -4.35 3.09 0.51
N LEU A 160 -4.78 4.27 0.04
CA LEU A 160 -3.92 5.21 -0.67
C LEU A 160 -2.94 5.93 0.28
N PHE A 161 -3.39 6.26 1.48
CA PHE A 161 -2.56 6.82 2.55
C PHE A 161 -1.49 5.82 2.97
N THR A 162 -1.87 4.57 3.23
CA THR A 162 -0.93 3.48 3.55
C THR A 162 0.10 3.29 2.45
N GLY A 163 -0.30 3.31 1.18
CA GLY A 163 0.62 3.20 0.05
C GLY A 163 1.62 4.34 -0.02
N ALA A 164 1.20 5.58 0.24
CA ALA A 164 2.09 6.73 0.31
C ALA A 164 3.12 6.60 1.45
N LEU A 165 2.69 6.12 2.61
CA LEU A 165 3.58 5.81 3.73
C LEU A 165 4.57 4.70 3.36
N MET A 166 4.12 3.61 2.76
CA MET A 166 4.97 2.46 2.44
C MET A 166 6.06 2.79 1.41
N VAL A 167 5.74 3.51 0.33
CA VAL A 167 6.76 3.91 -0.66
C VAL A 167 7.77 4.89 -0.06
N SER A 168 7.33 5.78 0.84
CA SER A 168 8.19 6.69 1.59
C SER A 168 9.13 5.93 2.52
N LEU A 169 8.58 5.00 3.30
CA LEU A 169 9.34 4.14 4.21
C LEU A 169 10.33 3.25 3.45
N ALA A 170 9.98 2.75 2.25
CA ALA A 170 10.92 2.04 1.39
C ALA A 170 12.12 2.94 1.03
N ALA A 171 11.86 4.17 0.58
CA ALA A 171 12.90 5.12 0.23
C ALA A 171 13.77 5.56 1.43
N LEU A 172 13.21 5.62 2.63
CA LEU A 172 13.90 5.98 3.87
C LEU A 172 14.67 4.81 4.50
N THR A 173 14.20 3.58 4.31
CA THR A 173 14.83 2.37 4.87
C THR A 173 16.03 1.89 4.04
N LEU A 174 16.02 2.12 2.72
CA LEU A 174 17.09 1.67 1.83
C LEU A 174 18.52 2.05 2.29
N PRO A 175 18.81 3.29 2.76
CA PRO A 175 20.15 3.64 3.22
C PRO A 175 20.64 2.79 4.40
N TYR A 176 19.72 2.24 5.20
CA TYR A 176 20.07 1.35 6.32
C TYR A 176 20.58 -0.03 5.86
N PHE A 177 20.42 -0.39 4.60
CA PHE A 177 20.97 -1.63 4.06
C PHE A 177 22.49 -1.56 3.85
N ASP A 178 23.01 -0.35 3.67
CA ASP A 178 24.44 -0.13 3.42
C ASP A 178 25.17 0.31 4.69
N THR A 179 24.57 1.22 5.45
CA THR A 179 25.17 1.77 6.68
C THR A 179 24.11 1.97 7.77
N PRO A 180 24.39 1.51 9.01
CA PRO A 180 23.51 1.82 10.13
C PRO A 180 23.67 3.29 10.50
N HIS A 181 22.52 4.00 10.62
CA HIS A 181 22.48 5.42 10.95
C HIS A 181 22.50 5.68 12.46
N GLU A 182 22.68 6.95 12.82
CA GLU A 182 22.61 7.44 14.20
C GLU A 182 21.23 7.21 14.81
N TRP A 183 21.17 7.20 16.14
CA TRP A 183 19.97 6.86 16.88
C TRP A 183 18.81 7.81 16.62
N GLN A 184 19.04 9.13 16.42
CA GLN A 184 17.97 10.11 16.14
C GLN A 184 17.25 9.80 14.83
N ARG A 185 18.01 9.52 13.76
CA ARG A 185 17.43 9.15 12.46
C ARG A 185 16.70 7.81 12.54
N SER A 186 17.24 6.87 13.30
CA SER A 186 16.60 5.56 13.52
C SER A 186 15.30 5.71 14.33
N ALA A 187 15.28 6.55 15.36
CA ALA A 187 14.07 6.84 16.15
C ALA A 187 12.99 7.50 15.29
N LEU A 188 13.37 8.49 14.48
CA LEU A 188 12.44 9.16 13.58
C LEU A 188 11.86 8.20 12.52
N LEU A 189 12.69 7.35 11.92
CA LEU A 189 12.24 6.32 11.00
C LEU A 189 11.26 5.36 11.70
N GLY A 190 11.58 4.96 12.94
CA GLY A 190 10.70 4.13 13.77
C GLY A 190 9.36 4.81 14.04
N PHE A 191 9.36 6.10 14.37
CA PHE A 191 8.13 6.86 14.56
C PHE A 191 7.24 6.85 13.30
N PHE A 192 7.80 7.05 12.12
CA PHE A 192 7.04 6.96 10.87
C PHE A 192 6.53 5.54 10.58
N TRP A 193 7.29 4.50 10.95
CA TRP A 193 6.79 3.13 10.92
C TRP A 193 5.60 2.93 11.86
N GLY A 194 5.65 3.51 13.05
CA GLY A 194 4.51 3.48 13.98
C GLY A 194 3.26 4.14 13.42
N ILE A 195 3.39 5.28 12.71
CA ILE A 195 2.26 5.91 12.00
C ILE A 195 1.71 4.95 10.90
N ALA A 196 2.59 4.28 10.15
CA ALA A 196 2.14 3.31 9.14
C ALA A 196 1.40 2.12 9.77
N ILE A 197 1.86 1.63 10.92
CA ILE A 197 1.20 0.56 11.69
C ILE A 197 -0.16 1.04 12.23
N LEU A 198 -0.25 2.28 12.70
CA LEU A 198 -1.52 2.88 13.13
C LEU A 198 -2.46 3.20 11.95
N ALA A 199 -1.96 3.27 10.73
CA ALA A 199 -2.77 3.36 9.52
C ALA A 199 -3.24 1.99 9.04
N ASN A 200 -2.33 1.00 9.05
CA ASN A 200 -2.61 -0.39 8.68
C ASN A 200 -1.72 -1.34 9.50
N PRO A 201 -2.28 -2.11 10.43
CA PRO A 201 -1.53 -3.00 11.32
C PRO A 201 -0.66 -4.06 10.62
N GLU A 202 -0.97 -4.41 9.38
CA GLU A 202 -0.18 -5.35 8.57
C GLU A 202 1.24 -4.84 8.32
N CYS A 203 1.45 -3.52 8.41
CA CYS A 203 2.76 -2.89 8.32
C CYS A 203 3.74 -3.37 9.40
N VAL A 204 3.27 -3.93 10.54
CA VAL A 204 4.16 -4.52 11.55
C VAL A 204 4.91 -5.73 11.02
N LEU A 205 4.23 -6.60 10.27
CA LEU A 205 4.85 -7.77 9.65
C LEU A 205 5.91 -7.35 8.64
N LEU A 206 5.62 -6.30 7.89
CA LEU A 206 6.54 -5.75 6.91
C LEU A 206 7.74 -5.07 7.58
N LEU A 207 7.54 -4.30 8.65
CA LEU A 207 8.63 -3.75 9.45
C LEU A 207 9.56 -4.87 9.93
N CYS A 208 9.03 -5.93 10.54
CA CYS A 208 9.83 -7.07 10.98
C CYS A 208 10.65 -7.68 9.84
N ALA A 209 10.03 -7.92 8.68
CA ALA A 209 10.69 -8.47 7.51
C ALA A 209 11.82 -7.56 7.00
N TRP A 210 11.60 -6.25 6.92
CA TRP A 210 12.61 -5.30 6.46
C TRP A 210 13.76 -5.12 7.45
N LEU A 211 13.49 -5.15 8.76
CA LEU A 211 14.54 -5.14 9.78
C LEU A 211 15.43 -6.38 9.68
N ILE A 212 14.85 -7.56 9.44
CA ILE A 212 15.60 -8.80 9.23
C ILE A 212 16.47 -8.67 7.97
N VAL A 213 15.89 -8.25 6.83
CA VAL A 213 16.62 -8.04 5.57
C VAL A 213 17.79 -7.05 5.76
N ALA A 214 17.55 -5.95 6.50
CA ALA A 214 18.59 -4.97 6.77
C ALA A 214 19.74 -5.55 7.59
N VAL A 215 19.46 -6.36 8.61
CA VAL A 215 20.50 -6.91 9.52
C VAL A 215 21.30 -8.03 8.89
N VAL A 216 20.64 -8.96 8.18
CA VAL A 216 21.28 -10.20 7.67
C VAL A 216 22.47 -9.93 6.72
N GLY A 217 22.49 -8.79 6.06
CA GLY A 217 23.57 -8.44 5.11
C GLY A 217 24.76 -7.72 5.70
N TYR A 218 24.82 -7.44 7.02
CA TYR A 218 25.95 -6.72 7.60
C TYR A 218 27.14 -7.64 7.93
N ALA A 219 28.35 -7.12 7.69
CA ALA A 219 29.57 -7.75 8.16
C ALA A 219 29.62 -7.77 9.72
N PRO A 220 30.33 -8.75 10.34
CA PRO A 220 30.37 -8.89 11.80
C PRO A 220 30.73 -7.60 12.55
N GLU A 221 31.68 -6.82 12.01
CA GLU A 221 32.19 -5.59 12.64
C GLU A 221 31.07 -4.50 12.74
N ARG A 222 30.12 -4.48 11.80
CA ARG A 222 29.00 -3.52 11.76
C ARG A 222 27.74 -4.06 12.42
N MET A 223 27.67 -5.35 12.69
CA MET A 223 26.48 -6.05 13.20
C MET A 223 25.97 -5.45 14.50
N LYS A 224 26.84 -5.12 15.46
CA LYS A 224 26.42 -4.52 16.75
C LYS A 224 25.74 -3.16 16.54
N ARG A 225 26.25 -2.32 15.64
CA ARG A 225 25.68 -1.02 15.32
C ARG A 225 24.35 -1.18 14.56
N ALA A 226 24.30 -2.12 13.61
CA ALA A 226 23.09 -2.44 12.87
C ALA A 226 21.95 -2.91 13.81
N ARG A 227 22.23 -3.84 14.71
CA ARG A 227 21.24 -4.31 15.71
C ARG A 227 20.74 -3.18 16.60
N ARG A 228 21.61 -2.27 17.04
CA ARG A 228 21.20 -1.08 17.81
C ARG A 228 20.28 -0.18 17.00
N ALA A 229 20.62 0.13 15.75
CA ALA A 229 19.76 0.95 14.89
C ALA A 229 18.39 0.29 14.68
N MET A 230 18.35 -1.01 14.43
CA MET A 230 17.07 -1.75 14.25
C MET A 230 16.25 -1.78 15.56
N ALA A 231 16.90 -1.96 16.71
CA ALA A 231 16.22 -1.89 18.02
C ALA A 231 15.62 -0.49 18.28
N VAL A 232 16.33 0.57 17.92
CA VAL A 232 15.84 1.95 18.03
C VAL A 232 14.67 2.21 17.08
N ILE A 233 14.70 1.66 15.85
CA ILE A 233 13.56 1.74 14.91
C ILE A 233 12.34 1.02 15.51
N ALA A 234 12.51 -0.20 16.00
CA ALA A 234 11.43 -0.96 16.61
C ALA A 234 10.84 -0.25 17.84
N LEU A 235 11.71 0.30 18.70
CA LEU A 235 11.28 1.08 19.88
C LEU A 235 10.54 2.36 19.46
N GLY A 236 11.04 3.09 18.46
CA GLY A 236 10.36 4.28 17.94
C GLY A 236 8.97 3.98 17.40
N ALA A 237 8.81 2.84 16.69
CA ALA A 237 7.51 2.38 16.22
C ALA A 237 6.57 2.01 17.39
N ALA A 238 7.08 1.28 18.39
CA ALA A 238 6.32 0.92 19.58
C ALA A 238 5.88 2.16 20.37
N MET A 239 6.76 3.13 20.55
CA MET A 239 6.43 4.39 21.24
C MET A 239 5.37 5.21 20.52
N ALA A 240 5.37 5.23 19.18
CA ALA A 240 4.31 5.88 18.41
C ALA A 240 2.94 5.17 18.55
N CYS A 241 2.95 3.84 18.69
CA CYS A 241 1.72 3.05 18.91
C CYS A 241 1.24 3.08 20.38
N LEU A 242 2.10 3.42 21.34
CA LEU A 242 1.83 3.32 22.77
C LEU A 242 0.57 4.10 23.24
N PRO A 243 0.34 5.37 22.83
CA PRO A 243 -0.87 6.08 23.26
C PRO A 243 -2.15 5.37 22.83
N TRP A 244 -2.16 4.76 21.63
CA TRP A 244 -3.31 4.00 21.15
C TRP A 244 -3.49 2.67 21.90
N PHE A 245 -2.39 1.99 22.21
CA PHE A 245 -2.42 0.79 23.05
C PHE A 245 -2.97 1.07 24.43
N ILE A 246 -2.53 2.17 25.10
CA ILE A 246 -3.05 2.59 26.40
C ILE A 246 -4.55 2.85 26.34
N ARG A 247 -5.00 3.64 25.33
CA ARG A 247 -6.42 3.91 25.10
C ARG A 247 -7.23 2.62 24.96
N ASN A 248 -6.71 1.66 24.19
CA ASN A 248 -7.41 0.39 24.00
C ASN A 248 -7.51 -0.40 25.32
N TYR A 249 -6.41 -0.46 26.05
CA TYR A 249 -6.41 -1.12 27.37
C TYR A 249 -7.42 -0.47 28.34
N GLU A 250 -7.42 0.84 28.47
CA GLU A 250 -8.36 1.58 29.33
C GLU A 250 -9.82 1.43 28.94
N ARG A 251 -10.10 1.28 27.62
CA ARG A 251 -11.49 1.20 27.13
C ARG A 251 -12.07 -0.19 27.13
N PHE A 252 -11.24 -1.21 26.98
CA PHE A 252 -11.71 -2.57 26.77
C PHE A 252 -11.26 -3.55 27.86
N ASP A 253 -10.42 -3.13 28.79
CA ASP A 253 -9.78 -4.01 29.81
C ASP A 253 -9.18 -5.27 29.16
N ALA A 254 -8.56 -5.10 27.99
CA ALA A 254 -8.02 -6.17 27.17
C ALA A 254 -6.73 -5.77 26.49
N VAL A 255 -5.81 -6.73 26.37
CA VAL A 255 -4.53 -6.56 25.70
C VAL A 255 -4.65 -7.03 24.26
N PHE A 256 -4.59 -6.09 23.31
CA PHE A 256 -4.46 -6.33 21.88
C PHE A 256 -3.70 -5.16 21.24
N PHE A 257 -3.26 -5.35 20.00
CA PHE A 257 -2.28 -4.39 19.43
C PHE A 257 -2.95 -3.09 18.95
N VAL A 258 -3.42 -2.99 17.71
CA VAL A 258 -3.97 -1.74 17.14
C VAL A 258 -5.47 -1.87 16.92
N ARG A 259 -5.92 -2.99 16.38
CA ARG A 259 -7.30 -3.30 16.02
C ARG A 259 -7.71 -4.63 16.65
N ASP A 260 -8.99 -4.74 16.96
CA ASP A 260 -9.63 -6.00 17.32
C ASP A 260 -10.81 -6.29 16.39
N ASN A 261 -10.51 -6.76 15.18
CA ASN A 261 -11.54 -7.14 14.20
C ASN A 261 -11.18 -8.40 13.41
N PHE A 262 -10.02 -8.99 13.67
CA PHE A 262 -9.56 -10.16 12.90
C PHE A 262 -10.49 -11.34 13.03
N GLY A 263 -11.10 -11.54 14.20
CA GLY A 263 -12.09 -12.60 14.43
C GLY A 263 -13.28 -12.46 13.50
N LEU A 264 -13.90 -11.28 13.47
CA LEU A 264 -15.02 -10.98 12.59
C LEU A 264 -14.63 -11.15 11.11
N GLU A 265 -13.50 -10.56 10.67
CA GLU A 265 -13.07 -10.66 9.29
C GLU A 265 -12.79 -12.11 8.86
N LEU A 266 -12.22 -12.92 9.76
CA LEU A 266 -11.99 -14.34 9.46
C LEU A 266 -13.31 -15.11 9.38
N SER A 267 -14.28 -14.84 10.27
CA SER A 267 -15.59 -15.49 10.31
C SER A 267 -16.44 -15.14 9.07
N VAL A 268 -16.55 -13.85 8.74
CA VAL A 268 -17.27 -13.39 7.53
C VAL A 268 -16.66 -13.99 6.27
N SER A 269 -15.38 -14.25 6.29
CA SER A 269 -14.65 -14.78 5.15
C SER A 269 -14.66 -16.30 5.07
N ASN A 270 -14.91 -17.03 6.16
CA ASN A 270 -14.76 -18.49 6.22
C ASN A 270 -15.97 -19.11 6.94
N ASN A 271 -17.04 -19.31 6.18
CA ASN A 271 -18.29 -19.92 6.59
C ASN A 271 -18.93 -20.64 5.40
N SER A 272 -20.08 -21.28 5.61
CA SER A 272 -20.74 -22.12 4.58
C SER A 272 -21.22 -21.37 3.35
N CYS A 273 -21.46 -20.05 3.44
CA CYS A 273 -21.88 -19.23 2.30
C CYS A 273 -20.76 -18.35 1.73
N ALA A 274 -19.59 -18.30 2.35
CA ALA A 274 -18.52 -17.37 2.01
C ALA A 274 -18.03 -17.46 0.58
N GLN A 275 -17.83 -16.27 -0.03
CA GLN A 275 -17.26 -16.11 -1.37
C GLN A 275 -15.81 -15.56 -1.26
N PRO A 276 -14.99 -15.72 -2.33
CA PRO A 276 -13.61 -15.24 -2.32
C PRO A 276 -13.46 -13.71 -2.18
N THR A 277 -14.48 -12.94 -2.57
CA THR A 277 -14.43 -11.48 -2.64
C THR A 277 -15.56 -10.85 -1.82
N LEU A 278 -15.36 -9.62 -1.34
CA LEU A 278 -16.40 -8.84 -0.70
C LEU A 278 -17.63 -8.66 -1.62
N LEU A 279 -17.41 -8.33 -2.88
CA LEU A 279 -18.50 -8.21 -3.86
C LEU A 279 -19.29 -9.52 -3.98
N GLY A 280 -18.60 -10.66 -4.08
CA GLY A 280 -19.26 -11.97 -4.12
C GLY A 280 -20.06 -12.28 -2.86
N ASN A 281 -19.57 -11.89 -1.68
CA ASN A 281 -20.30 -12.03 -0.42
C ASN A 281 -21.54 -11.13 -0.36
N LEU A 282 -21.45 -9.92 -0.91
CA LEU A 282 -22.61 -9.01 -1.04
C LEU A 282 -23.67 -9.56 -2.00
N GLU A 283 -23.25 -10.02 -3.17
CA GLU A 283 -24.14 -10.59 -4.21
C GLU A 283 -24.80 -11.90 -3.74
N ALA A 284 -24.08 -12.74 -2.99
CA ALA A 284 -24.62 -13.98 -2.42
C ALA A 284 -25.47 -13.78 -1.16
N GLY A 285 -25.59 -12.55 -0.65
CA GLY A 285 -26.31 -12.26 0.59
C GLY A 285 -25.60 -12.78 1.87
N CYS A 286 -24.33 -13.22 1.76
CA CYS A 286 -23.57 -13.69 2.91
C CYS A 286 -23.18 -12.55 3.85
N HIS A 287 -22.78 -11.42 3.32
CA HIS A 287 -22.43 -10.24 4.11
C HIS A 287 -23.60 -9.77 4.98
N GLN A 288 -24.81 -9.75 4.41
CA GLN A 288 -26.05 -9.39 5.12
C GLN A 288 -26.41 -10.36 6.24
N LYS A 289 -25.89 -11.60 6.22
CA LYS A 289 -26.14 -12.61 7.26
C LYS A 289 -25.12 -12.57 8.38
N THR A 290 -23.88 -12.22 8.07
CA THR A 290 -22.73 -12.45 8.96
C THR A 290 -22.07 -11.18 9.48
N HIS A 291 -22.23 -10.03 8.80
CA HIS A 291 -21.50 -8.82 9.16
C HIS A 291 -22.37 -7.82 9.93
N PRO A 292 -21.92 -7.30 11.11
CA PRO A 292 -22.66 -6.34 11.92
C PRO A 292 -23.02 -5.04 11.17
N ASN A 293 -22.26 -4.64 10.17
CA ASN A 293 -22.57 -3.44 9.37
C ASN A 293 -23.89 -3.55 8.62
N ALA A 294 -24.29 -4.76 8.20
CA ALA A 294 -25.47 -5.02 7.41
C ALA A 294 -26.54 -5.85 8.14
N ASN A 295 -26.29 -6.28 9.40
CA ASN A 295 -27.15 -7.15 10.16
C ASN A 295 -27.38 -6.61 11.58
N ALA A 296 -28.59 -6.16 11.88
CA ALA A 296 -28.93 -5.59 13.18
C ALA A 296 -28.84 -6.61 14.33
N VAL A 297 -29.08 -7.91 14.07
CA VAL A 297 -28.93 -8.95 15.11
C VAL A 297 -27.46 -9.14 15.47
N MET A 298 -26.56 -9.14 14.47
CA MET A 298 -25.13 -9.22 14.71
C MET A 298 -24.61 -7.96 15.40
N ALA A 299 -25.07 -6.77 14.99
CA ALA A 299 -24.73 -5.52 15.67
C ALA A 299 -25.26 -5.49 17.12
N GLY A 300 -26.45 -6.05 17.38
CA GLY A 300 -26.99 -6.24 18.71
C GLY A 300 -26.11 -7.12 19.60
N LYS A 301 -25.58 -8.21 19.07
CA LYS A 301 -24.60 -9.04 19.80
C LYS A 301 -23.33 -8.26 20.16
N VAL A 302 -22.79 -7.45 19.24
CA VAL A 302 -21.64 -6.58 19.55
C VAL A 302 -21.98 -5.61 20.67
N PHE A 303 -23.19 -5.03 20.66
CA PHE A 303 -23.64 -4.11 21.70
C PHE A 303 -23.79 -4.79 23.06
N ASP A 304 -24.42 -5.98 23.11
CA ASP A 304 -24.76 -6.70 24.35
C ASP A 304 -23.52 -7.37 24.99
N GLU A 305 -22.65 -7.96 24.16
CA GLU A 305 -21.51 -8.74 24.62
C GLU A 305 -20.21 -7.93 24.73
N GLY A 306 -20.15 -6.79 24.05
CA GLY A 306 -18.95 -5.99 23.83
C GLY A 306 -18.07 -6.50 22.67
N GLU A 307 -17.37 -5.57 21.99
CA GLU A 307 -16.61 -5.82 20.77
C GLU A 307 -15.56 -6.94 20.94
N ILE A 308 -14.82 -6.94 22.05
CA ILE A 308 -13.73 -7.91 22.29
C ILE A 308 -14.24 -9.35 22.42
N ARG A 309 -15.33 -9.53 23.20
CA ARG A 309 -15.90 -10.86 23.39
C ARG A 309 -16.54 -11.37 22.10
N PHE A 310 -17.26 -10.52 21.41
CA PHE A 310 -17.83 -10.82 20.10
C PHE A 310 -16.73 -11.26 19.10
N ASN A 311 -15.65 -10.51 18.97
CA ASN A 311 -14.56 -10.87 18.05
C ASN A 311 -13.86 -12.18 18.43
N ARG A 312 -13.70 -12.49 19.72
CA ARG A 312 -13.15 -13.79 20.17
C ARG A 312 -14.06 -14.94 19.80
N GLU A 313 -15.37 -14.78 19.97
CA GLU A 313 -16.35 -15.80 19.59
C GLU A 313 -16.37 -16.01 18.08
N GLU A 314 -16.37 -14.94 17.30
CA GLU A 314 -16.31 -15.02 15.83
C GLU A 314 -14.99 -15.69 15.37
N LEU A 315 -13.86 -15.41 16.02
CA LEU A 315 -12.59 -16.12 15.75
C LEU A 315 -12.72 -17.62 16.03
N HIS A 316 -13.31 -17.98 17.16
CA HIS A 316 -13.52 -19.38 17.53
C HIS A 316 -14.40 -20.09 16.48
N GLN A 317 -15.54 -19.49 16.09
CA GLN A 317 -16.45 -20.05 15.08
C GLN A 317 -15.74 -20.22 13.73
N ALA A 318 -14.94 -19.23 13.30
CA ALA A 318 -14.14 -19.34 12.07
C ALA A 318 -13.15 -20.51 12.13
N LEU A 319 -12.43 -20.67 13.24
CA LEU A 319 -11.45 -21.75 13.41
C LEU A 319 -12.12 -23.13 13.45
N VAL A 320 -13.27 -23.26 14.11
CA VAL A 320 -14.09 -24.49 14.10
C VAL A 320 -14.54 -24.81 12.67
N TRP A 321 -15.04 -23.83 11.93
CA TRP A 321 -15.45 -24.06 10.56
C TRP A 321 -14.26 -24.46 9.66
N ILE A 322 -13.11 -23.78 9.78
CA ILE A 322 -11.89 -24.08 9.00
C ILE A 322 -11.41 -25.50 9.29
N SER A 323 -11.36 -25.92 10.56
CA SER A 323 -10.92 -27.26 10.93
C SER A 323 -11.88 -28.35 10.45
N SER A 324 -13.18 -28.05 10.44
CA SER A 324 -14.22 -28.97 9.94
C SER A 324 -14.36 -29.00 8.44
N ASN A 325 -13.87 -27.95 7.72
CA ASN A 325 -14.02 -27.81 6.27
C ASN A 325 -12.69 -27.47 5.57
N PRO A 326 -11.58 -28.23 5.77
CA PRO A 326 -10.25 -27.86 5.29
C PRO A 326 -10.16 -27.76 3.76
N ARG A 327 -10.92 -28.57 3.01
CA ARG A 327 -10.97 -28.49 1.55
C ARG A 327 -11.63 -27.21 1.04
N ALA A 328 -12.73 -26.80 1.67
CA ALA A 328 -13.44 -25.57 1.32
C ALA A 328 -12.56 -24.34 1.65
N PHE A 329 -11.93 -24.34 2.82
CA PHE A 329 -10.97 -23.30 3.23
C PHE A 329 -9.79 -23.18 2.23
N ALA A 330 -9.16 -24.29 1.88
CA ALA A 330 -8.06 -24.29 0.89
C ALA A 330 -8.53 -23.77 -0.48
N SER A 331 -9.76 -24.12 -0.90
CA SER A 331 -10.34 -23.61 -2.15
C SER A 331 -10.57 -22.09 -2.10
N LEU A 332 -11.13 -21.56 -1.01
CA LEU A 332 -11.33 -20.12 -0.80
C LEU A 332 -9.98 -19.37 -0.78
N THR A 333 -9.00 -19.86 -0.01
CA THR A 333 -7.65 -19.31 0.08
C THR A 333 -6.96 -19.26 -1.27
N ARG A 334 -7.00 -20.36 -2.05
CA ARG A 334 -6.45 -20.38 -3.41
C ARG A 334 -7.12 -19.35 -4.32
N ARG A 335 -8.46 -19.24 -4.28
CA ARG A 335 -9.19 -18.24 -5.08
C ARG A 335 -8.83 -16.81 -4.68
N ARG A 336 -8.68 -16.51 -3.39
CA ARG A 336 -8.27 -15.20 -2.89
C ARG A 336 -6.84 -14.87 -3.29
N PHE A 337 -5.91 -15.84 -3.19
CA PHE A 337 -4.55 -15.72 -3.71
C PHE A 337 -4.55 -15.30 -5.18
N VAL A 338 -5.29 -16.02 -6.03
CA VAL A 338 -5.40 -15.68 -7.46
C VAL A 338 -6.00 -14.29 -7.65
N LYS A 339 -7.08 -13.94 -6.90
CA LYS A 339 -7.71 -12.63 -7.00
C LYS A 339 -6.80 -11.50 -6.54
N PHE A 340 -5.96 -11.71 -5.53
CA PHE A 340 -5.00 -10.71 -5.08
C PHE A 340 -3.96 -10.40 -6.17
N TRP A 341 -3.38 -11.43 -6.76
CA TRP A 341 -2.34 -11.26 -7.78
C TRP A 341 -2.89 -10.88 -9.15
N PHE A 342 -4.08 -11.36 -9.48
CA PHE A 342 -4.78 -11.11 -10.74
C PHE A 342 -6.18 -10.56 -10.43
N PRO A 343 -6.27 -9.30 -9.94
CA PRO A 343 -7.53 -8.72 -9.53
C PRO A 343 -8.48 -8.65 -10.72
N TYR A 344 -9.68 -9.19 -10.52
CA TYR A 344 -10.78 -8.98 -11.46
C TYR A 344 -11.25 -7.54 -11.27
N LEU A 345 -10.78 -6.69 -12.13
CA LEU A 345 -11.36 -5.38 -12.32
C LEU A 345 -12.55 -5.59 -13.26
N ASN A 346 -13.68 -4.96 -13.02
CA ASN A 346 -14.92 -5.11 -13.79
C ASN A 346 -14.78 -4.73 -15.28
N SER A 347 -13.55 -4.63 -15.75
CA SER A 347 -13.17 -4.31 -17.10
C SER A 347 -11.86 -5.01 -17.46
N LEU A 348 -11.86 -5.78 -18.54
CA LEU A 348 -10.67 -6.42 -19.13
C LEU A 348 -9.57 -5.38 -19.42
N ARG A 349 -9.96 -4.13 -19.70
CA ARG A 349 -9.05 -3.01 -19.89
C ARG A 349 -8.07 -2.83 -18.72
N TYR A 350 -8.50 -3.06 -17.49
CA TYR A 350 -7.66 -2.91 -16.29
C TYR A 350 -7.08 -4.24 -15.82
N ALA A 351 -7.82 -5.34 -15.96
CA ALA A 351 -7.41 -6.66 -15.52
C ALA A 351 -6.20 -7.20 -16.29
N ILE A 352 -6.20 -7.05 -17.63
CA ILE A 352 -5.13 -7.56 -18.49
C ILE A 352 -3.80 -6.85 -18.20
N PRO A 353 -3.70 -5.50 -18.24
CA PRO A 353 -2.43 -4.83 -17.92
C PRO A 353 -1.92 -5.13 -16.51
N ALA A 354 -2.81 -5.16 -15.51
CA ALA A 354 -2.42 -5.47 -14.14
C ALA A 354 -1.88 -6.91 -14.01
N GLY A 355 -2.48 -7.87 -14.72
CA GLY A 355 -2.02 -9.25 -14.76
C GLY A 355 -0.66 -9.40 -15.45
N ILE A 356 -0.48 -8.78 -16.61
CA ILE A 356 0.80 -8.78 -17.34
C ILE A 356 1.90 -8.15 -16.49
N LEU A 357 1.66 -6.96 -15.91
CA LEU A 357 2.63 -6.28 -15.05
C LEU A 357 2.99 -7.12 -13.82
N THR A 358 2.03 -7.86 -13.26
CA THR A 358 2.30 -8.80 -12.17
C THR A 358 3.28 -9.89 -12.57
N ILE A 359 3.07 -10.55 -13.72
CA ILE A 359 3.96 -11.59 -14.22
C ILE A 359 5.36 -11.01 -14.52
N VAL A 360 5.41 -9.88 -15.23
CA VAL A 360 6.67 -9.22 -15.59
C VAL A 360 7.41 -8.72 -14.35
N SER A 361 6.70 -8.36 -13.27
CA SER A 361 7.33 -7.94 -12.02
C SER A 361 8.16 -9.04 -11.36
N PHE A 362 7.73 -10.29 -11.44
CA PHE A 362 8.52 -11.42 -10.92
C PHE A 362 9.81 -11.63 -11.72
N ALA A 363 9.77 -11.47 -13.06
CA ALA A 363 10.98 -11.49 -13.88
C ALA A 363 11.91 -10.31 -13.52
N GLY A 364 11.36 -9.12 -13.33
CA GLY A 364 12.10 -7.94 -12.89
C GLY A 364 12.74 -8.11 -11.50
N LEU A 365 12.01 -8.72 -10.57
CA LEU A 365 12.54 -9.04 -9.25
C LEU A 365 13.73 -10.01 -9.35
N ALA A 366 13.64 -11.04 -10.19
CA ALA A 366 14.75 -11.97 -10.45
C ALA A 366 15.98 -11.25 -11.03
N LEU A 367 15.80 -10.27 -11.93
CA LEU A 367 16.88 -9.44 -12.46
C LEU A 367 17.47 -8.52 -11.36
N MET A 368 16.62 -7.94 -10.50
CA MET A 368 17.09 -7.13 -9.36
C MET A 368 17.97 -7.93 -8.40
N PHE A 369 17.69 -9.22 -8.16
CA PHE A 369 18.53 -10.09 -7.33
C PHE A 369 19.96 -10.22 -7.87
N ARG A 370 20.18 -10.09 -9.17
CA ARG A 370 21.52 -10.09 -9.79
C ARG A 370 22.26 -8.78 -9.58
N ARG A 371 21.56 -7.65 -9.46
CA ARG A 371 22.16 -6.32 -9.36
C ARG A 371 22.30 -5.81 -7.93
N ASN A 372 21.27 -5.93 -7.12
CA ASN A 372 21.24 -5.52 -5.71
C ASN A 372 20.35 -6.46 -4.91
N ARG A 373 20.95 -7.49 -4.32
CA ARG A 373 20.23 -8.54 -3.58
C ARG A 373 19.44 -8.01 -2.39
N ARG A 374 19.96 -7.00 -1.66
CA ARG A 374 19.27 -6.42 -0.50
C ARG A 374 18.01 -5.67 -0.91
N ALA A 375 18.13 -4.82 -1.94
CA ALA A 375 16.97 -4.14 -2.50
C ALA A 375 15.94 -5.14 -3.05
N ALA A 376 16.37 -6.19 -3.75
CA ALA A 376 15.49 -7.25 -4.22
C ALA A 376 14.77 -7.97 -3.07
N TRP A 377 15.44 -8.23 -1.95
CA TRP A 377 14.80 -8.80 -0.76
C TRP A 377 13.77 -7.86 -0.11
N LEU A 378 13.98 -6.53 -0.14
CA LEU A 378 12.97 -5.57 0.31
C LEU A 378 11.69 -5.71 -0.54
N PHE A 379 11.82 -5.77 -1.86
CA PHE A 379 10.67 -5.96 -2.75
C PHE A 379 10.03 -7.34 -2.59
N ALA A 380 10.85 -8.40 -2.52
CA ALA A 380 10.36 -9.76 -2.31
C ALA A 380 9.58 -9.89 -1.00
N SER A 381 10.13 -9.38 0.10
CA SER A 381 9.43 -9.40 1.39
C SER A 381 8.15 -8.56 1.37
N THR A 382 8.15 -7.40 0.70
CA THR A 382 6.93 -6.59 0.53
C THR A 382 5.85 -7.37 -0.20
N LEU A 383 6.21 -8.03 -1.32
CA LEU A 383 5.26 -8.77 -2.14
C LEU A 383 4.81 -10.10 -1.50
N LEU A 384 5.60 -10.69 -0.60
CA LEU A 384 5.26 -11.95 0.07
C LEU A 384 4.55 -11.74 1.41
N VAL A 385 5.03 -10.79 2.21
CA VAL A 385 4.57 -10.63 3.60
C VAL A 385 3.31 -9.79 3.69
N TYR A 386 3.23 -8.66 2.97
CA TYR A 386 2.06 -7.79 3.04
C TYR A 386 0.76 -8.49 2.60
N PRO A 387 0.72 -9.27 1.51
CA PRO A 387 -0.52 -9.94 1.08
C PRO A 387 -0.96 -11.10 1.97
N PHE A 388 -0.12 -11.57 2.89
CA PHE A 388 -0.33 -12.84 3.59
C PHE A 388 -1.69 -12.92 4.28
N VAL A 389 -2.09 -11.88 5.01
CA VAL A 389 -3.38 -11.83 5.73
C VAL A 389 -4.56 -11.87 4.75
N HIS A 390 -4.42 -11.20 3.60
CA HIS A 390 -5.48 -11.11 2.58
C HIS A 390 -5.79 -12.44 1.86
N TYR A 391 -4.98 -13.47 2.06
CA TYR A 391 -5.29 -14.80 1.53
C TYR A 391 -6.33 -15.54 2.40
N PHE A 392 -6.48 -15.14 3.66
CA PHE A 392 -7.38 -15.79 4.62
C PHE A 392 -8.70 -15.04 4.82
N VAL A 393 -8.76 -13.78 4.43
CA VAL A 393 -9.96 -12.96 4.46
C VAL A 393 -10.49 -12.67 3.05
N GLN A 394 -11.73 -12.24 2.92
CA GLN A 394 -12.35 -11.87 1.65
C GLN A 394 -11.52 -10.81 0.91
N PHE A 395 -11.28 -11.04 -0.38
CA PHE A 395 -10.45 -10.13 -1.17
C PHE A 395 -11.24 -8.88 -1.59
N GLU A 396 -10.59 -7.73 -1.49
CA GLU A 396 -11.02 -6.48 -2.10
C GLU A 396 -9.84 -5.82 -2.86
N ALA A 397 -10.14 -5.22 -4.03
CA ALA A 397 -9.07 -4.70 -4.91
C ALA A 397 -8.18 -3.64 -4.22
N ARG A 398 -8.76 -2.84 -3.30
CA ARG A 398 -8.04 -1.81 -2.54
C ARG A 398 -6.92 -2.37 -1.64
N TYR A 399 -6.97 -3.63 -1.23
CA TYR A 399 -5.91 -4.26 -0.43
C TYR A 399 -4.59 -4.37 -1.16
N ARG A 400 -4.59 -4.28 -2.49
CA ARG A 400 -3.37 -4.28 -3.29
C ARG A 400 -2.79 -2.87 -3.52
N TYR A 401 -3.54 -1.81 -3.29
CA TYR A 401 -3.10 -0.43 -3.53
C TYR A 401 -1.80 -0.06 -2.80
N PRO A 402 -1.61 -0.44 -1.53
CA PRO A 402 -0.37 -0.14 -0.82
C PRO A 402 0.90 -0.76 -1.41
N VAL A 403 0.78 -1.80 -2.24
CA VAL A 403 1.92 -2.56 -2.80
C VAL A 403 2.04 -2.52 -4.32
N PHE A 404 1.20 -1.77 -5.03
CA PHE A 404 1.32 -1.66 -6.49
C PHE A 404 2.68 -1.09 -6.94
N TRP A 405 3.25 -0.16 -6.19
CA TRP A 405 4.58 0.38 -6.47
C TRP A 405 5.65 -0.72 -6.51
N ALA A 406 5.55 -1.71 -5.63
CA ALA A 406 6.45 -2.86 -5.58
C ALA A 406 6.23 -3.85 -6.74
N THR A 407 5.11 -3.77 -7.45
CA THR A 407 4.85 -4.48 -8.71
C THR A 407 5.36 -3.68 -9.91
N PHE A 408 5.07 -2.37 -9.97
CA PHE A 408 5.36 -1.55 -11.14
C PHE A 408 6.85 -1.34 -11.36
N LEU A 409 7.62 -1.12 -10.29
CA LEU A 409 9.04 -0.81 -10.44
C LEU A 409 9.86 -2.00 -10.96
N PRO A 410 9.73 -3.22 -10.42
CA PRO A 410 10.38 -4.39 -11.02
C PRO A 410 9.91 -4.67 -12.44
N ALA A 411 8.61 -4.51 -12.74
CA ALA A 411 8.10 -4.71 -14.10
C ALA A 411 8.71 -3.72 -15.10
N ALA A 412 8.77 -2.43 -14.72
CA ALA A 412 9.40 -1.40 -15.55
C ALA A 412 10.89 -1.67 -15.78
N TYR A 413 11.60 -2.14 -14.74
CA TYR A 413 12.99 -2.51 -14.84
C TYR A 413 13.19 -3.68 -15.81
N ALA A 414 12.39 -4.75 -15.71
CA ALA A 414 12.45 -5.88 -16.64
C ALA A 414 12.23 -5.47 -18.10
N ILE A 415 11.22 -4.64 -18.35
CA ILE A 415 10.90 -4.17 -19.71
C ILE A 415 12.08 -3.37 -20.30
N LEU A 416 12.68 -2.49 -19.51
CA LEU A 416 13.81 -1.70 -19.98
C LEU A 416 15.07 -2.55 -20.21
N GLU A 417 15.37 -3.51 -19.34
CA GLU A 417 16.48 -4.45 -19.54
C GLU A 417 16.27 -5.27 -20.83
N LEU A 418 15.05 -5.72 -21.10
CA LEU A 418 14.71 -6.41 -22.34
C LEU A 418 14.92 -5.52 -23.59
N VAL A 419 14.48 -4.25 -23.53
CA VAL A 419 14.68 -3.28 -24.61
C VAL A 419 16.16 -3.00 -24.83
N TYR A 420 16.96 -2.84 -23.77
CA TYR A 420 18.40 -2.64 -23.89
C TYR A 420 19.11 -3.88 -24.45
N TRP A 421 18.73 -5.07 -23.99
CA TRP A 421 19.25 -6.32 -24.53
C TRP A 421 18.94 -6.44 -26.03
N TRP A 422 17.69 -6.21 -26.43
CA TRP A 422 17.26 -6.27 -27.83
C TRP A 422 18.05 -5.29 -28.72
N ARG A 423 18.22 -4.03 -28.27
CA ARG A 423 19.00 -3.02 -29.01
C ARG A 423 20.46 -3.45 -29.19
N ARG A 424 21.10 -3.99 -28.17
CA ARG A 424 22.49 -4.47 -28.26
C ARG A 424 22.62 -5.64 -29.22
N THR A 425 21.64 -6.54 -29.27
CA THR A 425 21.71 -7.75 -30.07
C THR A 425 21.40 -7.49 -31.54
N TYR A 426 20.42 -6.64 -31.87
CA TYR A 426 19.91 -6.46 -33.22
C TYR A 426 20.22 -5.12 -33.86
N ARG A 427 20.85 -4.17 -33.19
CA ARG A 427 21.31 -2.87 -33.71
C ARG A 427 22.69 -2.51 -33.19
N PRO A 428 23.73 -3.33 -33.42
CA PRO A 428 25.08 -3.07 -32.92
C PRO A 428 25.74 -1.82 -33.51
N ASP A 429 25.36 -1.40 -34.74
CA ASP A 429 26.09 -0.41 -35.50
C ASP A 429 25.65 1.05 -35.30
N ALA A 430 24.66 1.36 -34.49
CA ALA A 430 24.19 2.71 -34.25
C ALA A 430 24.96 3.51 -33.19
N SER A 431 25.99 2.96 -32.55
CA SER A 431 26.73 3.56 -31.43
C SER A 431 28.24 3.30 -31.47
N GLY A 432 28.84 3.13 -32.65
CA GLY A 432 30.29 3.03 -32.82
C GLY A 432 31.03 4.37 -32.61
N GLY A 433 30.86 4.99 -31.46
CA GLY A 433 31.56 6.19 -31.04
C GLY A 433 31.24 6.54 -29.59
N ASN A 434 32.23 6.36 -28.70
CA ASN A 434 32.27 6.92 -27.34
C ASN A 434 31.19 6.51 -26.30
N GLN A 435 30.95 5.24 -26.04
CA GLN A 435 30.20 4.82 -24.84
C GLN A 435 30.88 3.72 -24.00
N GLN A 436 32.18 3.49 -24.15
CA GLN A 436 32.91 2.54 -23.31
C GLN A 436 33.28 3.08 -21.91
N GLU A 437 33.11 4.41 -21.65
CA GLU A 437 33.59 5.01 -20.39
C GLU A 437 32.53 5.14 -19.27
N GLU A 438 31.24 4.91 -19.54
CA GLU A 438 30.19 5.20 -18.55
C GLU A 438 29.58 3.97 -17.82
N LEU A 439 30.09 2.77 -18.08
CA LEU A 439 29.60 1.52 -17.45
C LEU A 439 30.73 0.66 -16.87
N ALA A 440 31.76 1.29 -16.31
CA ALA A 440 32.66 0.55 -15.43
C ALA A 440 31.91 0.10 -14.18
N PRO A 441 31.99 -1.17 -13.77
CA PRO A 441 31.41 -1.61 -12.51
C PRO A 441 32.20 -0.91 -11.40
N VAL A 442 31.52 -0.16 -10.54
CA VAL A 442 32.08 0.27 -9.25
C VAL A 442 32.34 -1.00 -8.45
N SER A 443 33.58 -1.47 -8.54
CA SER A 443 34.14 -2.52 -7.70
C SER A 443 34.38 -1.91 -6.32
N ARG A 444 33.77 -2.47 -5.33
CA ARG A 444 33.95 -2.58 -3.88
C ARG A 444 32.78 -2.07 -3.04
#